data_ebc8d6d58030d570627e9f2e411115be
#
_entry.id   ebc8d6d58030d570627e9f2e411115be
#
_cell.length_a   1.000
_cell.length_b   1.000
_cell.length_c   1.000
_cell.angle_alpha   90.00
_cell.angle_beta   90.00
_cell.angle_gamma   90.00
#
_symmetry.space_group_name_H-M   'P 1'
#
loop_
_entity.id
_entity.type
_entity.pdbx_description
1 polymer ?
#
loop_
_entity_poly.entity_id
_entity_poly.type
_entity_poly.pdbx_seq_one_letter_code
_entity_poly.pdbx_strand_id
1 'polypeptide(L)'
;KKQQEEAGKQNAGEGPKAPVKPFAGGCPGTRMRMMNREESMQNAESEEEGRETVKSVNKSMLSQWPVQIKLAPVNAPYFDGAKLLVAADCSAYAYGDFHNRFIKGHVTLIGCPKLDNVDYSEKLTEIIKNNNIKSVTIVRMEVPCCGGLELAAKKALQESGKFIPWQVVT
;
A
#
# COMPACT_ATOMS: atom_id res chain seq x y z
N LYS A 1 -3.72 -29.37 66.45
CA LYS A 1 -3.35 -30.75 66.04
C LYS A 1 -3.08 -30.67 64.55
N LYS A 2 -1.81 -30.61 64.15
CA LYS A 2 -0.96 -31.70 63.64
C LYS A 2 -1.50 -32.19 62.28
N GLN A 3 -0.80 -32.32 61.19
CA GLN A 3 0.61 -32.53 60.79
C GLN A 3 0.62 -32.25 59.28
N GLN A 4 1.52 -31.50 58.69
CA GLN A 4 2.78 -31.91 58.07
C GLN A 4 2.64 -33.20 57.22
N GLU A 5 2.85 -33.02 55.91
CA GLU A 5 3.87 -33.83 55.22
C GLU A 5 4.26 -33.20 53.87
N GLU A 6 5.54 -33.07 53.74
CA GLU A 6 6.28 -32.70 52.51
C GLU A 6 6.33 -33.92 51.58
N ALA A 7 6.46 -33.69 50.32
CA ALA A 7 7.55 -34.20 49.47
C ALA A 7 7.15 -34.28 48.02
N GLY A 8 8.06 -33.83 47.15
CA GLY A 8 8.17 -34.38 45.82
C GLY A 8 8.52 -33.34 44.71
N LYS A 9 9.76 -32.83 44.77
CA LYS A 9 10.40 -32.27 43.56
C LYS A 9 10.57 -33.37 42.50
N GLN A 10 10.07 -33.17 41.31
CA GLN A 10 10.69 -33.80 40.13
C GLN A 10 10.74 -32.78 38.99
N ASN A 11 11.97 -32.40 38.64
CA ASN A 11 12.39 -31.76 37.42
C ASN A 11 12.00 -32.66 36.24
N ALA A 12 11.27 -32.13 35.27
CA ALA A 12 11.15 -32.72 33.96
C ALA A 12 11.51 -31.68 32.91
N GLY A 13 12.49 -32.06 32.12
CA GLY A 13 13.30 -31.35 31.17
C GLY A 13 12.58 -30.38 30.23
N GLU A 14 13.24 -29.26 30.02
CA GLU A 14 13.02 -28.37 28.89
C GLU A 14 13.44 -29.08 27.59
N GLY A 15 12.44 -29.50 26.81
CA GLY A 15 12.63 -29.85 25.40
C GLY A 15 12.88 -28.59 24.57
N PRO A 16 13.59 -28.69 23.44
CA PRO A 16 13.95 -27.53 22.63
C PRO A 16 12.69 -26.82 22.12
N LYS A 17 12.51 -25.56 22.53
CA LYS A 17 11.44 -24.68 22.02
C LYS A 17 11.63 -24.49 20.52
N ALA A 18 10.73 -25.04 19.73
CA ALA A 18 10.63 -24.73 18.31
C ALA A 18 10.48 -23.22 18.11
N PRO A 19 11.10 -22.63 17.06
CA PRO A 19 11.00 -21.19 16.81
C PRO A 19 9.53 -20.82 16.57
N VAL A 20 9.00 -20.02 17.48
CA VAL A 20 7.65 -19.44 17.34
C VAL A 20 7.71 -18.49 16.16
N LYS A 21 7.12 -18.89 15.03
CA LYS A 21 6.90 -18.00 13.89
C LYS A 21 6.05 -16.82 14.40
N PRO A 22 6.45 -15.57 14.15
CA PRO A 22 5.64 -14.43 14.56
C PRO A 22 4.26 -14.56 13.92
N PHE A 23 3.23 -14.58 14.75
CA PHE A 23 1.84 -14.62 14.32
C PHE A 23 1.54 -13.30 13.63
N ALA A 24 1.69 -13.25 12.30
CA ALA A 24 1.30 -12.12 11.48
C ALA A 24 -0.24 -12.07 11.43
N GLY A 25 -0.84 -11.70 12.55
CA GLY A 25 -2.28 -11.50 12.67
C GLY A 25 -2.69 -10.22 11.98
N GLY A 26 -3.16 -10.33 10.74
CA GLY A 26 -3.77 -9.26 9.98
C GLY A 26 -4.62 -9.86 8.86
N CYS A 27 -5.71 -9.19 8.49
CA CYS A 27 -6.48 -9.56 7.32
C CYS A 27 -5.55 -9.62 6.09
N PRO A 28 -5.65 -10.65 5.22
CA PRO A 28 -4.81 -10.76 4.00
C PRO A 28 -4.82 -9.49 3.13
N GLY A 29 -5.92 -8.73 3.14
CA GLY A 29 -6.06 -7.48 2.41
C GLY A 29 -5.22 -6.30 2.92
N THR A 30 -4.75 -6.35 4.18
CA THR A 30 -3.90 -5.30 4.77
C THR A 30 -2.42 -5.67 4.77
N ARG A 31 -2.06 -6.91 4.38
CA ARG A 31 -0.67 -7.35 4.35
C ARG A 31 0.11 -6.59 3.29
N MET A 32 1.16 -5.90 3.72
CA MET A 32 2.09 -5.22 2.83
C MET A 32 2.76 -6.22 1.87
N ARG A 33 2.80 -5.89 0.58
CA ARG A 33 3.49 -6.67 -0.46
C ARG A 33 4.15 -5.73 -1.45
N MET A 34 5.40 -6.03 -1.79
CA MET A 34 6.06 -5.49 -2.97
C MET A 34 5.89 -6.50 -4.11
N MET A 35 5.51 -6.04 -5.27
CA MET A 35 5.32 -6.88 -6.45
C MET A 35 6.53 -6.75 -7.35
N ASN A 36 7.34 -7.81 -7.43
CA ASN A 36 8.49 -7.87 -8.33
C ASN A 36 8.00 -8.05 -9.77
N ARG A 37 8.36 -7.10 -10.62
CA ARG A 37 7.96 -7.08 -12.03
C ARG A 37 8.60 -8.20 -12.84
N GLU A 38 9.80 -8.62 -12.47
CA GLU A 38 10.58 -9.62 -13.19
C GLU A 38 9.97 -11.02 -13.10
N GLU A 39 9.44 -11.41 -11.94
CA GLU A 39 8.76 -12.69 -11.76
C GLU A 39 7.43 -12.79 -12.54
N SER A 40 6.75 -11.65 -12.73
CA SER A 40 5.52 -11.61 -13.52
C SER A 40 5.76 -11.64 -15.03
N MET A 41 6.98 -11.34 -15.49
CA MET A 41 7.36 -11.48 -16.91
C MET A 41 7.65 -12.92 -17.30
N GLN A 42 8.35 -13.67 -16.45
CA GLN A 42 8.71 -15.07 -16.70
C GLN A 42 7.48 -16.00 -16.75
N ASN A 43 6.46 -15.74 -15.91
CA ASN A 43 5.24 -16.53 -15.92
C ASN A 43 4.31 -16.22 -17.11
N ALA A 44 4.48 -15.08 -17.78
CA ALA A 44 3.69 -14.72 -18.96
C ALA A 44 4.30 -15.27 -20.25
N GLU A 45 5.61 -15.53 -20.31
CA GLU A 45 6.30 -16.07 -21.47
C GLU A 45 6.10 -17.58 -21.64
N SER A 46 5.77 -18.29 -20.56
CA SER A 46 5.55 -19.74 -20.61
C SER A 46 4.15 -20.18 -21.12
N GLU A 47 3.22 -19.24 -21.33
CA GLU A 47 1.85 -19.53 -21.82
C GLU A 47 1.60 -19.11 -23.29
N GLU A 48 2.60 -18.54 -23.99
CA GLU A 48 2.43 -17.95 -25.33
C GLU A 48 2.97 -18.79 -26.51
N GLU A 49 3.41 -20.01 -26.32
CA GLU A 49 3.75 -20.89 -27.48
C GLU A 49 2.47 -21.43 -28.16
N GLY A 50 1.77 -20.60 -28.91
CA GLY A 50 0.69 -21.10 -29.75
C GLY A 50 -0.35 -20.13 -30.27
N ARG A 51 -0.22 -18.83 -30.15
CA ARG A 51 -1.19 -17.88 -30.72
C ARG A 51 -0.56 -16.65 -31.33
N GLU A 52 -0.41 -16.64 -32.64
CA GLU A 52 -0.22 -15.43 -33.44
C GLU A 52 -1.49 -14.57 -33.38
N THR A 53 -1.59 -13.69 -32.42
CA THR A 53 -2.30 -12.40 -32.54
C THR A 53 -1.69 -11.49 -31.49
N VAL A 54 -1.06 -10.40 -31.93
CA VAL A 54 -0.55 -9.33 -31.08
C VAL A 54 -1.72 -8.70 -30.31
N LYS A 55 -2.14 -9.32 -29.23
CA LYS A 55 -2.93 -8.67 -28.21
C LYS A 55 -1.94 -7.99 -27.28
N SER A 56 -1.89 -6.66 -27.32
CA SER A 56 -1.24 -5.89 -26.27
C SER A 56 -1.94 -6.23 -24.95
N VAL A 57 -1.41 -7.20 -24.24
CA VAL A 57 -1.90 -7.55 -22.91
C VAL A 57 -1.67 -6.34 -22.04
N ASN A 58 -2.73 -5.65 -21.64
CA ASN A 58 -2.64 -4.54 -20.68
C ASN A 58 -2.18 -5.09 -19.33
N LYS A 59 -0.87 -5.06 -19.12
CA LYS A 59 -0.22 -5.58 -17.91
C LYS A 59 -0.44 -4.60 -16.75
N SER A 60 -0.74 -5.13 -15.57
CA SER A 60 -0.79 -4.30 -14.37
C SER A 60 0.56 -3.66 -14.10
N MET A 61 0.56 -2.36 -13.86
CA MET A 61 1.74 -1.57 -13.49
C MET A 61 1.84 -1.33 -11.99
N LEU A 62 0.96 -1.94 -11.20
CA LEU A 62 1.00 -1.83 -9.75
C LEU A 62 2.23 -2.54 -9.19
N SER A 63 2.91 -1.90 -8.25
CA SER A 63 4.18 -2.38 -7.67
C SER A 63 4.11 -2.66 -6.17
N GLN A 64 3.01 -2.30 -5.51
CA GLN A 64 2.85 -2.51 -4.07
C GLN A 64 1.41 -2.83 -3.69
N TRP A 65 1.25 -3.33 -2.49
CA TRP A 65 -0.02 -3.59 -1.81
C TRP A 65 0.11 -3.29 -0.31
N PRO A 66 -0.90 -2.76 0.38
CA PRO A 66 -2.24 -2.36 -0.12
C PRO A 66 -2.21 -1.02 -0.87
N VAL A 67 -3.27 -0.72 -1.64
CA VAL A 67 -3.42 0.55 -2.38
C VAL A 67 -4.33 1.55 -1.66
N GLN A 68 -5.25 1.09 -0.83
CA GLN A 68 -6.15 1.97 -0.09
C GLN A 68 -5.40 2.79 0.96
N ILE A 69 -5.59 4.11 0.97
CA ILE A 69 -4.94 5.04 1.92
C ILE A 69 -5.13 4.56 3.36
N LYS A 70 -6.35 4.15 3.72
CA LYS A 70 -6.67 3.69 5.08
C LYS A 70 -5.89 2.46 5.50
N LEU A 71 -5.57 1.58 4.56
CA LEU A 71 -4.91 0.29 4.81
C LEU A 71 -3.39 0.36 4.69
N ALA A 72 -2.86 1.34 3.96
CA ALA A 72 -1.43 1.48 3.76
C ALA A 72 -0.72 1.74 5.09
N PRO A 73 0.34 0.99 5.45
CA PRO A 73 1.15 1.30 6.62
C PRO A 73 1.92 2.61 6.40
N VAL A 74 2.08 3.41 7.46
CA VAL A 74 2.76 4.72 7.37
C VAL A 74 4.23 4.57 6.97
N ASN A 75 4.92 3.57 7.53
CA ASN A 75 6.36 3.36 7.36
C ASN A 75 6.61 2.10 6.49
N ALA A 76 6.16 2.12 5.24
CA ALA A 76 6.41 1.00 4.33
C ALA A 76 7.70 1.24 3.52
N PRO A 77 8.56 0.21 3.34
CA PRO A 77 9.81 0.36 2.59
C PRO A 77 9.62 0.86 1.16
N TYR A 78 8.47 0.58 0.53
CA TYR A 78 8.18 1.04 -0.82
C TYR A 78 7.97 2.55 -0.95
N PHE A 79 7.81 3.28 0.16
CA PHE A 79 7.72 4.74 0.14
C PHE A 79 9.09 5.42 0.02
N ASP A 80 10.18 4.74 0.34
CA ASP A 80 11.50 5.36 0.28
C ASP A 80 11.90 5.66 -1.17
N GLY A 81 12.19 6.92 -1.44
CA GLY A 81 12.51 7.40 -2.77
C GLY A 81 11.35 7.37 -3.78
N ALA A 82 10.11 7.18 -3.33
CA ALA A 82 8.96 6.99 -4.19
C ALA A 82 8.46 8.29 -4.83
N LYS A 83 7.90 8.14 -6.04
CA LYS A 83 6.92 9.07 -6.59
C LYS A 83 5.54 8.60 -6.13
N LEU A 84 4.85 9.41 -5.36
CA LEU A 84 3.55 9.04 -4.78
C LEU A 84 2.42 9.46 -5.71
N LEU A 85 1.54 8.52 -6.04
CA LEU A 85 0.27 8.77 -6.71
C LEU A 85 -0.85 8.69 -5.66
N VAL A 86 -1.62 9.76 -5.52
CA VAL A 86 -2.85 9.80 -4.71
C VAL A 86 -4.01 9.95 -5.66
N ALA A 87 -4.81 8.91 -5.86
CA ALA A 87 -5.85 8.88 -6.87
C ALA A 87 -7.24 8.62 -6.28
N ALA A 88 -8.25 9.26 -6.86
CA ALA A 88 -9.63 8.94 -6.54
C ALA A 88 -10.01 7.55 -7.07
N ASP A 89 -10.77 6.78 -6.31
CA ASP A 89 -11.19 5.41 -6.65
C ASP A 89 -11.78 5.32 -8.07
N CYS A 90 -12.60 6.30 -8.46
CA CYS A 90 -13.26 6.31 -9.76
C CYS A 90 -12.30 6.57 -10.94
N SER A 91 -11.14 7.18 -10.71
CA SER A 91 -10.27 7.67 -11.80
C SER A 91 -9.70 6.55 -12.66
N ALA A 92 -9.35 5.41 -12.04
CA ALA A 92 -8.84 4.24 -12.75
C ALA A 92 -9.90 3.56 -13.64
N TYR A 93 -11.17 3.67 -13.27
CA TYR A 93 -12.28 3.15 -14.06
C TYR A 93 -12.69 4.09 -15.20
N ALA A 94 -12.49 5.40 -15.00
CA ALA A 94 -12.84 6.40 -15.98
C ALA A 94 -11.80 6.57 -17.09
N TYR A 95 -10.52 6.29 -16.81
CA TYR A 95 -9.42 6.47 -17.75
C TYR A 95 -8.79 5.14 -18.14
N GLY A 96 -9.01 4.71 -19.38
CA GLY A 96 -8.62 3.37 -19.84
C GLY A 96 -7.12 3.06 -19.82
N ASP A 97 -6.25 4.05 -19.96
CA ASP A 97 -4.78 3.87 -19.91
C ASP A 97 -4.17 4.26 -18.53
N PHE A 98 -4.94 4.10 -17.47
CA PHE A 98 -4.56 4.54 -16.13
C PHE A 98 -3.27 3.90 -15.63
N HIS A 99 -3.06 2.62 -15.92
CA HIS A 99 -1.86 1.91 -15.50
C HIS A 99 -0.58 2.46 -16.13
N ASN A 100 -0.59 2.71 -17.44
CA ASN A 100 0.60 3.20 -18.14
C ASN A 100 0.88 4.66 -17.83
N ARG A 101 -0.19 5.47 -17.76
CA ARG A 101 -0.06 6.92 -17.59
C ARG A 101 0.23 7.34 -16.14
N PHE A 102 -0.41 6.71 -15.17
CA PHE A 102 -0.37 7.16 -13.78
C PHE A 102 0.28 6.16 -12.82
N ILE A 103 -0.03 4.87 -12.89
CA ILE A 103 0.49 3.88 -11.95
C ILE A 103 1.97 3.55 -12.23
N LYS A 104 2.36 3.50 -13.49
CA LYS A 104 3.72 3.13 -13.88
C LYS A 104 4.77 4.02 -13.22
N GLY A 105 5.64 3.40 -12.41
CA GLY A 105 6.73 4.09 -11.72
C GLY A 105 6.29 4.91 -10.50
N HIS A 106 5.06 4.74 -10.04
CA HIS A 106 4.56 5.37 -8.82
C HIS A 106 4.18 4.33 -7.77
N VAL A 107 4.28 4.73 -6.52
CA VAL A 107 3.59 4.08 -5.40
C VAL A 107 2.19 4.66 -5.35
N THR A 108 1.18 3.82 -5.45
CA THR A 108 -0.20 4.24 -5.68
C THR A 108 -1.03 4.09 -4.40
N LEU A 109 -1.64 5.19 -3.99
CA LEU A 109 -2.65 5.23 -2.94
C LEU A 109 -3.97 5.72 -3.50
N ILE A 110 -5.06 5.03 -3.18
CA ILE A 110 -6.40 5.38 -3.64
C ILE A 110 -7.36 5.60 -2.48
N GLY A 111 -8.43 6.34 -2.72
CA GLY A 111 -9.50 6.54 -1.76
C GLY A 111 -10.63 7.41 -2.27
N CYS A 112 -11.77 7.33 -1.59
CA CYS A 112 -12.93 8.16 -1.83
C CYS A 112 -13.37 8.84 -0.53
N PRO A 113 -13.11 10.13 -0.33
CA PRO A 113 -13.47 10.83 0.92
C PRO A 113 -14.96 10.76 1.23
N LYS A 114 -15.80 10.71 0.19
CA LYS A 114 -17.24 10.63 0.34
C LYS A 114 -17.71 9.27 0.85
N LEU A 115 -17.17 8.17 0.29
CA LEU A 115 -17.57 6.82 0.69
C LEU A 115 -16.93 6.41 2.01
N ASP A 116 -15.68 6.75 2.21
CA ASP A 116 -14.94 6.41 3.42
C ASP A 116 -15.31 7.28 4.61
N ASN A 117 -15.93 8.44 4.37
CA ASN A 117 -16.31 9.44 5.38
C ASN A 117 -15.15 9.77 6.35
N VAL A 118 -13.95 9.96 5.80
CA VAL A 118 -12.73 10.26 6.56
C VAL A 118 -11.97 11.42 5.94
N ASP A 119 -11.21 12.13 6.78
CA ASP A 119 -10.15 13.05 6.34
C ASP A 119 -8.84 12.26 6.19
N TYR A 120 -8.34 12.17 4.97
CA TYR A 120 -7.06 11.50 4.69
C TYR A 120 -5.84 12.35 5.02
N SER A 121 -6.01 13.63 5.39
CA SER A 121 -4.90 14.55 5.58
C SER A 121 -3.91 14.07 6.63
N GLU A 122 -4.38 13.58 7.79
CA GLU A 122 -3.52 13.07 8.85
C GLU A 122 -2.66 11.90 8.37
N LYS A 123 -3.30 10.91 7.76
CA LYS A 123 -2.62 9.71 7.25
C LYS A 123 -1.59 10.04 6.18
N LEU A 124 -1.96 10.90 5.23
CA LEU A 124 -1.07 11.34 4.17
C LEU A 124 0.09 12.19 4.71
N THR A 125 -0.17 13.04 5.72
CA THR A 125 0.86 13.82 6.41
C THR A 125 1.91 12.89 7.03
N GLU A 126 1.49 11.87 7.76
CA GLU A 126 2.41 10.91 8.37
C GLU A 126 3.22 10.16 7.32
N ILE A 127 2.60 9.69 6.24
CA ILE A 127 3.30 9.01 5.15
C ILE A 127 4.35 9.95 4.53
N ILE A 128 3.98 11.18 4.20
CA ILE A 128 4.89 12.14 3.57
C ILE A 128 6.00 12.55 4.52
N LYS A 129 5.68 12.81 5.80
CA LYS A 129 6.63 13.26 6.81
C LYS A 129 7.68 12.21 7.14
N ASN A 130 7.27 10.94 7.27
CA ASN A 130 8.15 9.87 7.74
C ASN A 130 8.92 9.16 6.62
N ASN A 131 8.63 9.42 5.35
CA ASN A 131 9.28 8.75 4.22
C ASN A 131 9.91 9.75 3.25
N ASN A 132 10.89 9.29 2.49
CA ASN A 132 11.59 10.10 1.47
C ASN A 132 10.78 10.12 0.16
N ILE A 133 9.71 10.91 0.10
CA ILE A 133 8.86 11.06 -1.09
C ILE A 133 9.48 12.06 -2.05
N LYS A 134 9.66 11.69 -3.32
CA LYS A 134 10.25 12.54 -4.37
C LYS A 134 9.25 13.49 -5.01
N SER A 135 8.03 13.05 -5.21
CA SER A 135 6.97 13.86 -5.81
C SER A 135 5.60 13.31 -5.46
N VAL A 136 4.57 14.16 -5.54
CA VAL A 136 3.18 13.76 -5.33
C VAL A 136 2.35 14.12 -6.56
N THR A 137 1.68 13.14 -7.15
CA THR A 137 0.69 13.34 -8.21
C THR A 137 -0.69 13.03 -7.67
N ILE A 138 -1.60 13.97 -7.77
CA ILE A 138 -2.98 13.83 -7.33
C ILE A 138 -3.83 13.65 -8.59
N VAL A 139 -4.57 12.55 -8.69
CA VAL A 139 -5.50 12.31 -9.81
C VAL A 139 -6.91 12.21 -9.27
N ARG A 140 -7.80 13.07 -9.79
CA ARG A 140 -9.17 13.13 -9.34
C ARG A 140 -10.15 13.27 -10.47
N MET A 141 -11.41 12.96 -10.22
CA MET A 141 -12.50 13.29 -11.13
C MET A 141 -12.92 14.76 -10.96
N GLU A 142 -13.53 15.31 -11.97
CA GLU A 142 -14.02 16.70 -11.97
C GLU A 142 -15.15 16.96 -10.96
N VAL A 143 -15.80 15.90 -10.51
CA VAL A 143 -16.94 15.97 -9.57
C VAL A 143 -16.56 16.54 -8.19
N PRO A 144 -17.45 17.28 -7.52
CA PRO A 144 -17.17 17.97 -6.25
C PRO A 144 -16.69 17.04 -5.12
N CYS A 145 -17.18 15.79 -5.08
CA CYS A 145 -16.81 14.84 -4.02
C CYS A 145 -15.31 14.48 -4.05
N CYS A 146 -14.64 14.58 -5.20
CA CYS A 146 -13.20 14.36 -5.31
C CYS A 146 -12.36 15.55 -4.84
N GLY A 147 -12.95 16.73 -4.65
CA GLY A 147 -12.25 17.88 -4.10
C GLY A 147 -11.69 17.65 -2.70
N GLY A 148 -12.35 16.83 -1.89
CA GLY A 148 -11.86 16.43 -0.57
C GLY A 148 -10.53 15.69 -0.59
N LEU A 149 -10.29 14.85 -1.60
CA LEU A 149 -9.01 14.14 -1.76
C LEU A 149 -7.86 15.11 -2.10
N GLU A 150 -8.14 16.05 -3.00
CA GLU A 150 -7.18 17.11 -3.36
C GLU A 150 -6.83 17.98 -2.15
N LEU A 151 -7.84 18.42 -1.40
CA LEU A 151 -7.65 19.23 -0.19
C LEU A 151 -6.83 18.48 0.86
N ALA A 152 -7.14 17.20 1.12
CA ALA A 152 -6.41 16.37 2.06
C ALA A 152 -4.94 16.21 1.66
N ALA A 153 -4.65 15.97 0.38
CA ALA A 153 -3.29 15.84 -0.11
C ALA A 153 -2.50 17.15 -0.03
N LYS A 154 -3.13 18.29 -0.38
CA LYS A 154 -2.51 19.63 -0.24
C LYS A 154 -2.22 19.96 1.21
N LYS A 155 -3.15 19.71 2.12
CA LYS A 155 -2.97 19.90 3.55
C LYS A 155 -1.82 19.03 4.07
N ALA A 156 -1.75 17.77 3.67
CA ALA A 156 -0.69 16.85 4.05
C ALA A 156 0.70 17.34 3.58
N LEU A 157 0.80 17.87 2.36
CA LEU A 157 2.04 18.47 1.86
C LEU A 157 2.48 19.66 2.71
N GLN A 158 1.56 20.55 3.07
CA GLN A 158 1.85 21.70 3.93
C GLN A 158 2.28 21.29 5.35
N GLU A 159 1.55 20.37 5.98
CA GLU A 159 1.79 19.93 7.34
C GLU A 159 3.03 19.01 7.48
N SER A 160 3.46 18.38 6.39
CA SER A 160 4.67 17.56 6.40
C SER A 160 5.95 18.37 6.65
N GLY A 161 5.93 19.68 6.38
CA GLY A 161 7.09 20.56 6.47
C GLY A 161 8.15 20.30 5.41
N LYS A 162 7.87 19.48 4.39
CA LYS A 162 8.80 19.13 3.31
C LYS A 162 8.46 19.89 2.03
N PHE A 163 9.49 20.34 1.34
CA PHE A 163 9.32 20.94 0.00
C PHE A 163 9.37 19.83 -1.06
N ILE A 164 8.19 19.36 -1.47
CA ILE A 164 8.03 18.26 -2.43
C ILE A 164 7.26 18.77 -3.65
N PRO A 165 7.77 18.57 -4.88
CA PRO A 165 7.04 18.93 -6.08
C PRO A 165 5.76 18.10 -6.20
N TRP A 166 4.67 18.77 -6.58
CA TRP A 166 3.37 18.12 -6.71
C TRP A 166 2.56 18.67 -7.87
N GLN A 167 1.61 17.88 -8.36
CA GLN A 167 0.67 18.26 -9.41
C GLN A 167 -0.71 17.65 -9.18
N VAL A 168 -1.73 18.29 -9.77
CA VAL A 168 -3.10 17.77 -9.83
C VAL A 168 -3.45 17.52 -11.29
N VAL A 169 -4.06 16.38 -11.53
CA VAL A 169 -4.64 15.98 -12.83
C VAL A 169 -6.13 15.69 -12.60
N THR A 170 -6.97 16.35 -13.40
CA THR A 170 -8.43 16.18 -13.35
C THR A 170 -8.92 15.59 -14.66
#